data_d5b4444b70935c0128b159177b33c83a
#
_entry.id   d5b4444b70935c0128b159177b33c83a
#
_cell.length_a   1.000
_cell.length_b   1.000
_cell.length_c   1.000
_cell.angle_alpha   90.00
_cell.angle_beta   90.00
_cell.angle_gamma   90.00
#
_symmetry.space_group_name_H-M   'P 1'
#
loop_
_entity.id
_entity.type
_entity.pdbx_description
1 polymer ?
#
loop_
_entity_poly.entity_id
_entity_poly.type
_entity_poly.pdbx_seq_one_letter_code
_entity_poly.pdbx_strand_id
1 'polypeptide(L)'
;AMFREVVPEQAIKLQGEGLRAVLANRYLLLIAAIACFSQLVEPLVEYQFLSAIAERFSDTEARSRFIGSFFSVMGGVAIAINVLVTPVLHRYLGTLAGLAAQPLNVVLATCGFVAQPGIMSASVMKIADRGLSYSINRASRETLYINVDPLLTYQAKAWIDMFGYRTFKVFGSGLILTILAFSPAARVGYDLAWLTLLICAFWIAAVVVLGREQQRLLLRNPRPANAVP
;
A
#
# COMPACT_ATOMS: atom_id res chain seq x y z
N ALA A 1 0.75 13.91 -34.78
CA ALA A 1 1.37 14.62 -33.68
C ALA A 1 0.36 15.63 -33.15
N MET A 2 -0.36 15.31 -32.08
CA MET A 2 -1.27 16.25 -31.41
C MET A 2 -1.36 15.86 -29.94
N PHE A 3 -0.28 16.15 -29.21
CA PHE A 3 -0.35 16.22 -27.76
C PHE A 3 -1.10 17.51 -27.42
N ARG A 4 -2.40 17.37 -27.14
CA ARG A 4 -3.16 18.45 -26.55
C ARG A 4 -2.63 18.63 -25.14
N GLU A 5 -1.93 19.74 -24.88
CA GLU A 5 -1.59 20.15 -23.52
C GLU A 5 -2.87 20.15 -22.68
N VAL A 6 -2.92 19.30 -21.66
CA VAL A 6 -4.03 19.30 -20.70
C VAL A 6 -3.93 20.65 -19.98
N VAL A 7 -4.85 21.55 -20.28
CA VAL A 7 -4.90 22.87 -19.68
C VAL A 7 -4.93 22.73 -18.16
N PRO A 8 -4.09 23.44 -17.40
CA PRO A 8 -4.01 23.32 -15.93
C PRO A 8 -5.36 23.43 -15.23
N GLU A 9 -6.28 24.21 -15.78
CA GLU A 9 -7.64 24.41 -15.28
C GLU A 9 -8.51 23.13 -15.35
N GLN A 10 -8.33 22.29 -16.37
CA GLN A 10 -9.02 21.00 -16.47
C GLN A 10 -8.50 19.98 -15.45
N ALA A 11 -7.20 20.01 -15.17
CA ALA A 11 -6.58 19.17 -14.15
C ALA A 11 -7.09 19.51 -12.74
N ILE A 12 -7.22 20.81 -12.42
CA ILE A 12 -7.76 21.28 -11.13
C ILE A 12 -9.23 20.88 -10.97
N LYS A 13 -10.03 21.00 -12.04
CA LYS A 13 -11.45 20.63 -12.04
C LYS A 13 -11.64 19.12 -11.82
N LEU A 14 -10.88 18.29 -12.52
CA LEU A 14 -10.84 16.83 -12.34
C LEU A 14 -10.39 16.43 -10.91
N GLN A 15 -9.46 17.17 -10.32
CA GLN A 15 -9.02 16.97 -8.95
C GLN A 15 -10.15 17.22 -7.94
N GLY A 16 -10.91 18.31 -8.10
CA GLY A 16 -12.02 18.65 -7.22
C GLY A 16 -13.19 17.66 -7.33
N GLU A 17 -13.50 17.22 -8.53
CA GLU A 17 -14.58 16.24 -8.79
C GLU A 17 -14.19 14.84 -8.25
N GLY A 18 -12.94 14.41 -8.43
CA GLY A 18 -12.44 13.14 -7.90
C GLY A 18 -12.43 13.10 -6.37
N LEU A 19 -11.98 14.17 -5.72
CA LEU A 19 -12.02 14.28 -4.26
C LEU A 19 -13.45 14.25 -3.73
N ARG A 20 -14.38 14.99 -4.36
CA ARG A 20 -15.80 14.98 -4.00
C ARG A 20 -16.40 13.58 -4.17
N ALA A 21 -16.10 12.86 -5.25
CA ALA A 21 -16.54 11.49 -5.46
C ALA A 21 -16.07 10.55 -4.36
N VAL A 22 -14.81 10.66 -3.95
CA VAL A 22 -14.23 9.87 -2.85
C VAL A 22 -14.90 10.21 -1.52
N LEU A 23 -15.04 11.50 -1.17
CA LEU A 23 -15.61 11.92 0.11
C LEU A 23 -17.13 11.68 0.22
N ALA A 24 -17.85 11.75 -0.89
CA ALA A 24 -19.31 11.53 -0.92
C ALA A 24 -19.70 10.06 -0.76
N ASN A 25 -18.79 9.12 -1.06
CA ASN A 25 -19.08 7.69 -1.00
C ASN A 25 -18.18 7.00 0.02
N ARG A 26 -18.77 6.54 1.14
CA ARG A 26 -18.05 5.86 2.21
C ARG A 26 -17.26 4.63 1.73
N TYR A 27 -17.77 3.89 0.76
CA TYR A 27 -17.08 2.73 0.21
C TYR A 27 -15.82 3.15 -0.56
N LEU A 28 -15.92 4.18 -1.42
CA LEU A 28 -14.76 4.75 -2.14
C LEU A 28 -13.73 5.39 -1.19
N LEU A 29 -14.21 6.04 -0.12
CA LEU A 29 -13.35 6.61 0.90
C LEU A 29 -12.50 5.54 1.60
N LEU A 30 -13.10 4.38 1.92
CA LEU A 30 -12.38 3.25 2.51
C LEU A 30 -11.35 2.64 1.56
N ILE A 31 -11.68 2.51 0.27
CA ILE A 31 -10.72 2.07 -0.76
C ILE A 31 -9.54 3.06 -0.86
N ALA A 32 -9.84 4.36 -0.89
CA ALA A 32 -8.83 5.42 -0.89
C ALA A 32 -7.94 5.36 0.36
N ALA A 33 -8.54 5.22 1.55
CA ALA A 33 -7.80 5.10 2.80
C ALA A 33 -6.84 3.91 2.81
N ILE A 34 -7.29 2.72 2.35
CA ILE A 34 -6.44 1.53 2.23
C ILE A 34 -5.27 1.78 1.28
N ALA A 35 -5.52 2.42 0.14
CA ALA A 35 -4.48 2.79 -0.81
C ALA A 35 -3.49 3.79 -0.20
N CYS A 36 -3.98 4.78 0.53
CA CYS A 36 -3.18 5.81 1.18
C CYS A 36 -2.33 5.25 2.32
N PHE A 37 -2.85 4.33 3.15
CA PHE A 37 -2.07 3.69 4.21
C PHE A 37 -0.89 2.90 3.64
N SER A 38 -1.05 2.21 2.51
CA SER A 38 0.06 1.51 1.85
C SER A 38 1.19 2.48 1.45
N GLN A 39 0.84 3.68 0.97
CA GLN A 39 1.81 4.70 0.57
C GLN A 39 2.46 5.41 1.78
N LEU A 40 1.80 5.40 2.92
CA LEU A 40 2.34 5.94 4.16
C LEU A 40 3.40 5.03 4.76
N VAL A 41 3.17 3.72 4.72
CA VAL A 41 4.08 2.69 5.23
C VAL A 41 5.33 2.56 4.36
N GLU A 42 5.21 2.71 3.04
CA GLU A 42 6.28 2.51 2.08
C GLU A 42 7.58 3.26 2.42
N PRO A 43 7.59 4.60 2.64
CA PRO A 43 8.82 5.32 2.97
C PRO A 43 9.41 4.95 4.34
N LEU A 44 8.57 4.56 5.32
CA LEU A 44 9.06 4.13 6.62
C LEU A 44 9.86 2.83 6.52
N VAL A 45 9.30 1.85 5.81
CA VAL A 45 9.97 0.56 5.55
C VAL A 45 11.22 0.75 4.69
N GLU A 46 11.16 1.63 3.68
CA GLU A 46 12.30 1.98 2.84
C GLU A 46 13.46 2.55 3.66
N TYR A 47 13.16 3.53 4.53
CA TYR A 47 14.17 4.16 5.37
C TYR A 47 14.84 3.14 6.30
N GLN A 48 14.07 2.28 6.98
CA GLN A 48 14.60 1.25 7.86
C GLN A 48 15.48 0.24 7.11
N PHE A 49 15.08 -0.16 5.91
CA PHE A 49 15.86 -1.03 5.06
C PHE A 49 17.18 -0.40 4.62
N LEU A 50 17.15 0.85 4.14
CA LEU A 50 18.35 1.56 3.70
C LEU A 50 19.31 1.86 4.88
N SER A 51 18.77 2.19 6.06
CA SER A 51 19.54 2.39 7.27
C SER A 51 20.27 1.11 7.69
N ALA A 52 19.58 -0.03 7.68
CA ALA A 52 20.19 -1.32 8.02
C ALA A 52 21.30 -1.72 7.02
N ILE A 53 21.16 -1.36 5.75
CA ILE A 53 22.22 -1.53 4.73
C ILE A 53 23.40 -0.61 5.05
N ALA A 54 23.12 0.65 5.38
CA ALA A 54 24.17 1.63 5.69
C ALA A 54 24.99 1.24 6.92
N GLU A 55 24.36 0.66 7.93
CA GLU A 55 25.03 0.12 9.13
C GLU A 55 25.87 -1.12 8.83
N ARG A 56 25.42 -1.98 7.91
CA ARG A 56 26.11 -3.26 7.60
C ARG A 56 27.30 -3.09 6.65
N PHE A 57 27.18 -2.17 5.68
CA PHE A 57 28.19 -1.95 4.66
C PHE A 57 28.75 -0.52 4.75
N SER A 58 30.03 -0.36 5.00
CA SER A 58 30.70 0.94 4.99
C SER A 58 31.04 1.40 3.57
N ASP A 59 31.29 0.46 2.66
CA ASP A 59 31.66 0.73 1.27
C ASP A 59 30.45 0.93 0.37
N THR A 60 30.46 2.00 -0.46
CA THR A 60 29.39 2.38 -1.37
C THR A 60 29.19 1.33 -2.48
N GLU A 61 30.25 0.72 -2.98
CA GLU A 61 30.16 -0.29 -4.02
C GLU A 61 29.49 -1.57 -3.49
N ALA A 62 29.85 -2.00 -2.28
CA ALA A 62 29.21 -3.14 -1.61
C ALA A 62 27.71 -2.89 -1.35
N ARG A 63 27.33 -1.65 -0.93
CA ARG A 63 25.91 -1.26 -0.81
C ARG A 63 25.16 -1.37 -2.12
N SER A 64 25.72 -0.81 -3.19
CA SER A 64 25.09 -0.82 -4.52
C SER A 64 24.93 -2.24 -5.06
N ARG A 65 25.92 -3.10 -4.91
CA ARG A 65 25.84 -4.52 -5.28
C ARG A 65 24.76 -5.26 -4.49
N PHE A 66 24.70 -5.05 -3.17
CA PHE A 66 23.66 -5.67 -2.34
C PHE A 66 22.26 -5.20 -2.74
N ILE A 67 22.05 -3.89 -2.90
CA ILE A 67 20.77 -3.31 -3.32
C ILE A 67 20.33 -3.87 -4.68
N GLY A 68 21.22 -3.91 -5.67
CA GLY A 68 20.95 -4.45 -6.99
C GLY A 68 20.55 -5.91 -6.97
N SER A 69 21.30 -6.77 -6.25
CA SER A 69 20.97 -8.18 -6.10
C SER A 69 19.67 -8.39 -5.33
N PHE A 70 19.45 -7.63 -4.25
CA PHE A 70 18.23 -7.68 -3.45
C PHE A 70 16.99 -7.36 -4.28
N PHE A 71 16.99 -6.25 -5.05
CA PHE A 71 15.84 -5.89 -5.88
C PHE A 71 15.61 -6.87 -7.02
N SER A 72 16.66 -7.49 -7.57
CA SER A 72 16.53 -8.55 -8.58
C SER A 72 15.82 -9.79 -8.00
N VAL A 73 16.23 -10.25 -6.81
CA VAL A 73 15.60 -11.37 -6.11
C VAL A 73 14.16 -11.02 -5.72
N MET A 74 13.94 -9.83 -5.17
CA MET A 74 12.62 -9.34 -4.78
C MET A 74 11.68 -9.27 -5.99
N GLY A 75 12.15 -8.84 -7.15
CA GLY A 75 11.39 -8.86 -8.41
C GLY A 75 10.96 -10.27 -8.81
N GLY A 76 11.88 -11.23 -8.74
CA GLY A 76 11.57 -12.65 -8.97
C GLY A 76 10.53 -13.21 -8.00
N VAL A 77 10.68 -12.90 -6.70
CA VAL A 77 9.72 -13.29 -5.65
C VAL A 77 8.35 -12.66 -5.90
N ALA A 78 8.29 -11.37 -6.27
CA ALA A 78 7.03 -10.70 -6.58
C ALA A 78 6.30 -11.33 -7.79
N ILE A 79 7.02 -11.72 -8.83
CA ILE A 79 6.47 -12.44 -9.98
C ILE A 79 5.95 -13.81 -9.54
N ALA A 80 6.71 -14.58 -8.77
CA ALA A 80 6.30 -15.89 -8.26
C ALA A 80 5.02 -15.78 -7.41
N ILE A 81 4.95 -14.81 -6.49
CA ILE A 81 3.75 -14.54 -5.69
C ILE A 81 2.56 -14.19 -6.60
N ASN A 82 2.77 -13.35 -7.60
CA ASN A 82 1.68 -12.91 -8.49
C ASN A 82 1.10 -14.07 -9.30
N VAL A 83 1.95 -14.95 -9.80
CA VAL A 83 1.54 -16.08 -10.66
C VAL A 83 0.98 -17.24 -9.84
N LEU A 84 1.61 -17.59 -8.71
CA LEU A 84 1.30 -18.81 -7.95
C LEU A 84 0.35 -18.54 -6.77
N VAL A 85 0.58 -17.48 -6.01
CA VAL A 85 -0.13 -17.23 -4.75
C VAL A 85 -1.39 -16.41 -4.96
N THR A 86 -1.34 -15.37 -5.78
CA THR A 86 -2.47 -14.44 -5.96
C THR A 86 -3.75 -15.14 -6.46
N PRO A 87 -3.74 -15.99 -7.49
CA PRO A 87 -4.94 -16.68 -7.96
C PRO A 87 -5.53 -17.62 -6.90
N VAL A 88 -4.66 -18.35 -6.18
CA VAL A 88 -5.06 -19.28 -5.12
C VAL A 88 -5.70 -18.52 -3.96
N LEU A 89 -5.08 -17.43 -3.51
CA LEU A 89 -5.59 -16.61 -2.43
C LEU A 89 -6.97 -16.02 -2.76
N HIS A 90 -7.14 -15.46 -3.97
CA HIS A 90 -8.43 -14.91 -4.40
C HIS A 90 -9.51 -15.97 -4.54
N ARG A 91 -9.15 -17.17 -5.01
CA ARG A 91 -10.09 -18.27 -5.19
C ARG A 91 -10.62 -18.82 -3.86
N TYR A 92 -9.76 -18.98 -2.85
CA TYR A 92 -10.12 -19.64 -1.59
C TYR A 92 -10.47 -18.69 -0.45
N LEU A 93 -9.85 -17.53 -0.37
CA LEU A 93 -9.99 -16.58 0.75
C LEU A 93 -10.69 -15.28 0.35
N GLY A 94 -10.84 -15.01 -0.95
CA GLY A 94 -11.55 -13.85 -1.47
C GLY A 94 -10.76 -12.54 -1.41
N THR A 95 -11.38 -11.47 -1.90
CA THR A 95 -10.75 -10.15 -2.10
C THR A 95 -10.31 -9.48 -0.79
N LEU A 96 -11.10 -9.63 0.28
CA LEU A 96 -10.78 -9.00 1.57
C LEU A 96 -9.53 -9.59 2.22
N ALA A 97 -9.34 -10.91 2.11
CA ALA A 97 -8.12 -11.56 2.57
C ALA A 97 -6.90 -11.08 1.79
N GLY A 98 -7.05 -10.88 0.48
CA GLY A 98 -6.00 -10.28 -0.36
C GLY A 98 -5.60 -8.87 0.09
N LEU A 99 -6.58 -8.03 0.49
CA LEU A 99 -6.30 -6.69 1.02
C LEU A 99 -5.65 -6.71 2.41
N ALA A 100 -6.01 -7.68 3.25
CA ALA A 100 -5.42 -7.84 4.58
C ALA A 100 -4.02 -8.47 4.53
N ALA A 101 -3.69 -9.21 3.48
CA ALA A 101 -2.41 -9.93 3.37
C ALA A 101 -1.21 -9.01 3.50
N GLN A 102 -1.20 -7.84 2.84
CA GLN A 102 -0.07 -6.91 2.90
C GLN A 102 0.12 -6.34 4.31
N PRO A 103 -0.85 -5.66 4.95
CA PRO A 103 -0.62 -5.08 6.27
C PRO A 103 -0.32 -6.15 7.33
N LEU A 104 -0.90 -7.35 7.27
CA LEU A 104 -0.59 -8.44 8.19
C LEU A 104 0.86 -8.91 8.06
N ASN A 105 1.34 -9.12 6.83
CA ASN A 105 2.74 -9.51 6.62
C ASN A 105 3.72 -8.41 7.03
N VAL A 106 3.39 -7.13 6.77
CA VAL A 106 4.21 -6.00 7.25
C VAL A 106 4.24 -5.97 8.77
N VAL A 107 3.13 -6.18 9.46
CA VAL A 107 3.10 -6.28 10.94
C VAL A 107 4.01 -7.40 11.44
N LEU A 108 3.88 -8.62 10.88
CA LEU A 108 4.70 -9.76 11.29
C LEU A 108 6.19 -9.49 11.06
N ALA A 109 6.54 -8.94 9.90
CA ALA A 109 7.93 -8.61 9.57
C ALA A 109 8.49 -7.47 10.44
N THR A 110 7.66 -6.45 10.75
CA THR A 110 8.04 -5.35 11.65
C THR A 110 8.23 -5.84 13.09
N CYS A 111 7.39 -6.74 13.58
CA CYS A 111 7.60 -7.40 14.89
C CYS A 111 8.93 -8.19 14.91
N GLY A 112 9.24 -8.90 13.82
CA GLY A 112 10.54 -9.56 13.66
C GLY A 112 11.73 -8.58 13.68
N PHE A 113 11.56 -7.40 13.05
CA PHE A 113 12.57 -6.35 13.08
C PHE A 113 12.75 -5.76 14.50
N VAL A 114 11.66 -5.53 15.23
CA VAL A 114 11.73 -5.05 16.63
C VAL A 114 12.42 -6.08 17.54
N ALA A 115 12.15 -7.37 17.33
CA ALA A 115 12.77 -8.43 18.13
C ALA A 115 14.26 -8.62 17.82
N GLN A 116 14.66 -8.51 16.56
CA GLN A 116 16.03 -8.67 16.10
C GLN A 116 16.35 -7.68 14.97
N PRO A 117 16.73 -6.44 15.31
CA PRO A 117 17.09 -5.44 14.31
C PRO A 117 18.33 -5.87 13.50
N GLY A 118 18.27 -5.66 12.19
CA GLY A 118 19.37 -5.96 11.29
C GLY A 118 18.96 -6.06 9.83
N ILE A 119 19.95 -6.25 8.97
CA ILE A 119 19.73 -6.28 7.52
C ILE A 119 18.76 -7.39 7.06
N MET A 120 18.76 -8.54 7.73
CA MET A 120 17.89 -9.67 7.37
C MET A 120 16.43 -9.36 7.68
N SER A 121 16.11 -8.89 8.89
CA SER A 121 14.76 -8.52 9.28
C SER A 121 14.25 -7.32 8.50
N ALA A 122 15.09 -6.31 8.24
CA ALA A 122 14.75 -5.19 7.37
C ALA A 122 14.48 -5.62 5.92
N SER A 123 15.24 -6.59 5.40
CA SER A 123 15.03 -7.18 4.07
C SER A 123 13.70 -7.93 3.99
N VAL A 124 13.37 -8.73 5.00
CA VAL A 124 12.08 -9.43 5.09
C VAL A 124 10.92 -8.43 5.14
N MET A 125 11.05 -7.36 5.94
CA MET A 125 10.06 -6.30 6.02
C MET A 125 9.86 -5.59 4.68
N LYS A 126 10.95 -5.34 3.93
CA LYS A 126 10.91 -4.76 2.59
C LYS A 126 10.21 -5.66 1.56
N ILE A 127 10.48 -6.98 1.61
CA ILE A 127 9.80 -7.97 0.76
C ILE A 127 8.31 -8.04 1.11
N ALA A 128 7.96 -8.04 2.41
CA ALA A 128 6.57 -8.07 2.87
C ALA A 128 5.78 -6.84 2.39
N ASP A 129 6.38 -5.66 2.41
CA ASP A 129 5.76 -4.45 1.89
C ASP A 129 5.64 -4.46 0.36
N ARG A 130 6.76 -4.58 -0.36
CA ARG A 130 6.79 -4.40 -1.81
C ARG A 130 6.35 -5.61 -2.62
N GLY A 131 6.74 -6.80 -2.19
CA GLY A 131 6.39 -8.05 -2.88
C GLY A 131 4.88 -8.26 -2.95
N LEU A 132 4.17 -7.98 -1.87
CA LEU A 132 2.71 -8.11 -1.80
C LEU A 132 1.97 -6.90 -2.38
N SER A 133 2.54 -5.69 -2.31
CA SER A 133 1.94 -4.49 -2.86
C SER A 133 1.73 -4.57 -4.36
N TYR A 134 2.73 -5.07 -5.10
CA TYR A 134 2.66 -5.18 -6.57
C TYR A 134 1.81 -6.33 -7.08
N SER A 135 1.52 -7.32 -6.25
CA SER A 135 0.78 -8.52 -6.66
C SER A 135 -0.64 -8.55 -6.08
N ILE A 136 -0.78 -9.05 -4.87
CA ILE A 136 -2.07 -9.36 -4.25
C ILE A 136 -2.90 -8.11 -3.97
N ASN A 137 -2.29 -7.07 -3.39
CA ASN A 137 -3.01 -5.87 -2.99
C ASN A 137 -3.57 -5.10 -4.21
N ARG A 138 -2.79 -4.99 -5.29
CA ARG A 138 -3.26 -4.33 -6.52
C ARG A 138 -4.44 -5.08 -7.15
N ALA A 139 -4.33 -6.40 -7.32
CA ALA A 139 -5.40 -7.23 -7.85
C ALA A 139 -6.68 -7.15 -7.01
N SER A 140 -6.53 -7.20 -5.68
CA SER A 140 -7.66 -7.10 -4.74
C SER A 140 -8.37 -5.75 -4.84
N ARG A 141 -7.64 -4.64 -4.95
CA ARG A 141 -8.25 -3.31 -5.11
C ARG A 141 -9.00 -3.16 -6.42
N GLU A 142 -8.47 -3.66 -7.53
CA GLU A 142 -9.18 -3.61 -8.82
C GLU A 142 -10.53 -4.31 -8.74
N THR A 143 -10.60 -5.44 -8.05
CA THR A 143 -11.86 -6.19 -7.87
C THR A 143 -12.93 -5.40 -7.08
N LEU A 144 -12.52 -4.51 -6.15
CA LEU A 144 -13.47 -3.71 -5.37
C LEU A 144 -14.22 -2.67 -6.21
N TYR A 145 -13.61 -2.14 -7.26
CA TYR A 145 -14.23 -1.15 -8.13
C TYR A 145 -15.35 -1.70 -9.01
N ILE A 146 -15.43 -3.02 -9.19
CA ILE A 146 -16.48 -3.68 -10.00
C ILE A 146 -17.90 -3.39 -9.48
N ASN A 147 -18.04 -3.11 -8.17
CA ASN A 147 -19.33 -2.89 -7.52
C ASN A 147 -19.73 -1.40 -7.45
N VAL A 148 -18.99 -0.50 -8.09
CA VAL A 148 -19.21 0.94 -8.08
C VAL A 148 -19.56 1.43 -9.49
N ASP A 149 -20.34 2.52 -9.57
CA ASP A 149 -20.63 3.18 -10.85
C ASP A 149 -19.34 3.49 -11.63
N PRO A 150 -19.28 3.16 -12.95
CA PRO A 150 -18.06 3.35 -13.73
C PRO A 150 -17.54 4.78 -13.76
N LEU A 151 -18.42 5.79 -13.77
CA LEU A 151 -18.03 7.20 -13.80
C LEU A 151 -17.37 7.62 -12.46
N LEU A 152 -18.01 7.24 -11.34
CA LEU A 152 -17.47 7.50 -9.99
C LEU A 152 -16.16 6.77 -9.77
N THR A 153 -16.07 5.52 -10.25
CA THR A 153 -14.83 4.73 -10.20
C THR A 153 -13.70 5.42 -10.94
N TYR A 154 -13.94 5.90 -12.16
CA TYR A 154 -12.94 6.58 -12.96
C TYR A 154 -12.42 7.85 -12.27
N GLN A 155 -13.31 8.68 -11.75
CA GLN A 155 -12.96 9.92 -11.04
C GLN A 155 -12.19 9.63 -9.74
N ALA A 156 -12.67 8.69 -8.92
CA ALA A 156 -12.03 8.31 -7.67
C ALA A 156 -10.65 7.69 -7.91
N LYS A 157 -10.52 6.76 -8.86
CA LYS A 157 -9.26 6.10 -9.19
C LYS A 157 -8.23 7.09 -9.73
N ALA A 158 -8.63 7.99 -10.62
CA ALA A 158 -7.76 9.04 -11.12
C ALA A 158 -7.23 9.92 -9.98
N TRP A 159 -8.08 10.32 -9.03
CA TRP A 159 -7.68 11.11 -7.88
C TRP A 159 -6.71 10.34 -6.96
N ILE A 160 -7.04 9.09 -6.62
CA ILE A 160 -6.21 8.23 -5.75
C ILE A 160 -4.81 8.03 -6.36
N ASP A 161 -4.75 7.69 -7.65
CA ASP A 161 -3.49 7.36 -8.33
C ASP A 161 -2.62 8.60 -8.59
N MET A 162 -3.23 9.74 -8.92
CA MET A 162 -2.48 10.97 -9.24
C MET A 162 -2.09 11.78 -8.01
N PHE A 163 -2.99 11.93 -7.05
CA PHE A 163 -2.80 12.81 -5.89
C PHE A 163 -2.67 12.03 -4.58
N GLY A 164 -3.55 11.08 -4.32
CA GLY A 164 -3.57 10.32 -3.07
C GLY A 164 -2.22 9.70 -2.79
N TYR A 165 -1.68 8.92 -3.72
CA TYR A 165 -0.39 8.24 -3.53
C TYR A 165 0.76 9.20 -3.26
N ARG A 166 0.87 10.27 -4.02
CA ARG A 166 1.98 11.23 -3.87
C ARG A 166 1.90 11.97 -2.55
N THR A 167 0.71 12.44 -2.19
CA THR A 167 0.48 13.19 -0.96
C THR A 167 0.81 12.34 0.27
N PHE A 168 0.29 11.09 0.33
CA PHE A 168 0.55 10.23 1.48
C PHE A 168 2.00 9.75 1.56
N LYS A 169 2.68 9.59 0.42
CA LYS A 169 4.12 9.32 0.40
C LYS A 169 4.94 10.49 0.96
N VAL A 170 4.57 11.72 0.62
CA VAL A 170 5.18 12.93 1.20
C VAL A 170 4.92 13.02 2.70
N PHE A 171 3.69 12.73 3.15
CA PHE A 171 3.38 12.66 4.59
C PHE A 171 4.23 11.60 5.30
N GLY A 172 4.38 10.41 4.74
CA GLY A 172 5.25 9.37 5.29
C GLY A 172 6.70 9.82 5.43
N SER A 173 7.23 10.51 4.42
CA SER A 173 8.57 11.11 4.49
C SER A 173 8.66 12.23 5.55
N GLY A 174 7.61 13.04 5.70
CA GLY A 174 7.52 14.05 6.77
C GLY A 174 7.53 13.45 8.17
N LEU A 175 6.84 12.32 8.37
CA LEU A 175 6.87 11.58 9.64
C LEU A 175 8.29 11.07 9.97
N ILE A 176 9.04 10.59 8.96
CA ILE A 176 10.45 10.20 9.15
C ILE A 176 11.27 11.39 9.62
N LEU A 177 11.15 12.55 8.94
CA LEU A 177 11.89 13.78 9.32
C LEU A 177 11.54 14.21 10.74
N THR A 178 10.27 14.11 11.14
CA THR A 178 9.83 14.42 12.51
C THR A 178 10.50 13.49 13.53
N ILE A 179 10.50 12.17 13.28
CA ILE A 179 11.16 11.22 14.19
C ILE A 179 12.67 11.48 14.24
N LEU A 180 13.31 11.74 13.10
CA LEU A 180 14.75 12.06 13.06
C LEU A 180 15.10 13.35 13.85
N ALA A 181 14.18 14.33 13.88
CA ALA A 181 14.40 15.58 14.60
C ALA A 181 14.27 15.45 16.14
N PHE A 182 13.42 14.51 16.61
CA PHE A 182 13.09 14.41 18.03
C PHE A 182 13.60 13.15 18.72
N SER A 183 13.93 12.09 17.96
CA SER A 183 14.38 10.82 18.51
C SER A 183 15.91 10.72 18.51
N PRO A 184 16.54 10.16 19.59
CA PRO A 184 17.94 9.81 19.58
C PRO A 184 18.26 8.81 18.46
N ALA A 185 19.40 8.96 17.79
CA ALA A 185 19.79 8.14 16.64
C ALA A 185 19.65 6.63 16.89
N ALA A 186 20.01 6.16 18.09
CA ALA A 186 19.90 4.75 18.49
C ALA A 186 18.44 4.22 18.57
N ARG A 187 17.44 5.10 18.65
CA ARG A 187 16.02 4.73 18.78
C ARG A 187 15.21 4.91 17.51
N VAL A 188 15.72 5.64 16.52
CA VAL A 188 14.99 5.95 15.27
C VAL A 188 14.38 4.71 14.62
N GLY A 189 15.14 3.60 14.52
CA GLY A 189 14.65 2.35 13.94
C GLY A 189 13.45 1.77 14.70
N TYR A 190 13.49 1.81 16.04
CA TYR A 190 12.39 1.35 16.89
C TYR A 190 11.16 2.27 16.81
N ASP A 191 11.36 3.57 16.85
CA ASP A 191 10.26 4.56 16.80
C ASP A 191 9.54 4.49 15.46
N LEU A 192 10.27 4.31 14.36
CA LEU A 192 9.71 4.07 13.03
C LEU A 192 8.97 2.73 12.96
N ALA A 193 9.49 1.67 13.60
CA ALA A 193 8.81 0.38 13.64
C ALA A 193 7.48 0.46 14.41
N TRP A 194 7.44 1.12 15.57
CA TRP A 194 6.21 1.36 16.31
C TRP A 194 5.20 2.19 15.54
N LEU A 195 5.66 3.24 14.84
CA LEU A 195 4.80 4.03 13.96
C LEU A 195 4.24 3.19 12.81
N THR A 196 5.07 2.33 12.19
CA THR A 196 4.63 1.40 11.14
C THR A 196 3.54 0.46 11.66
N LEU A 197 3.71 -0.12 12.87
CA LEU A 197 2.71 -0.98 13.50
C LEU A 197 1.39 -0.23 13.76
N LEU A 198 1.47 1.00 14.24
CA LEU A 198 0.30 1.84 14.48
C LEU A 198 -0.47 2.10 13.16
N ILE A 199 0.24 2.49 12.11
CA ILE A 199 -0.37 2.73 10.79
C ILE A 199 -0.99 1.45 10.24
N CYS A 200 -0.31 0.30 10.36
CA CYS A 200 -0.84 -0.99 9.94
C CYS A 200 -2.10 -1.40 10.73
N ALA A 201 -2.19 -1.05 12.03
CA ALA A 201 -3.40 -1.29 12.81
C ALA A 201 -4.61 -0.51 12.25
N PHE A 202 -4.43 0.77 11.92
CA PHE A 202 -5.48 1.56 11.24
C PHE A 202 -5.80 1.02 9.85
N TRP A 203 -4.79 0.55 9.11
CA TRP A 203 -4.99 -0.05 7.81
C TRP A 203 -5.84 -1.34 7.90
N ILE A 204 -5.52 -2.23 8.82
CA ILE A 204 -6.30 -3.46 9.07
C ILE A 204 -7.73 -3.10 9.49
N ALA A 205 -7.90 -2.12 10.38
CA ALA A 205 -9.22 -1.64 10.77
C ALA A 205 -10.03 -1.13 9.56
N ALA A 206 -9.41 -0.37 8.65
CA ALA A 206 -10.04 0.09 7.41
C ALA A 206 -10.47 -1.09 6.51
N VAL A 207 -9.64 -2.14 6.37
CA VAL A 207 -9.99 -3.35 5.62
C VAL A 207 -11.19 -4.07 6.25
N VAL A 208 -11.23 -4.21 7.57
CA VAL A 208 -12.35 -4.83 8.28
C VAL A 208 -13.65 -4.03 8.10
N VAL A 209 -13.57 -2.69 8.22
CA VAL A 209 -14.73 -1.82 8.01
C VAL A 209 -15.22 -1.90 6.56
N LEU A 210 -14.30 -1.93 5.59
CA LEU A 210 -14.64 -2.10 4.17
C LEU A 210 -15.38 -3.42 3.93
N GLY A 211 -14.92 -4.52 4.55
CA GLY A 211 -15.59 -5.82 4.45
C GLY A 211 -17.03 -5.79 4.97
N ARG A 212 -17.26 -5.13 6.09
CA ARG A 212 -18.61 -4.94 6.65
C ARG A 212 -19.49 -4.09 5.72
N GLU A 213 -18.93 -3.04 5.13
CA GLU A 213 -19.67 -2.18 4.21
C GLU A 213 -20.01 -2.90 2.90
N GLN A 214 -19.08 -3.70 2.37
CA GLN A 214 -19.33 -4.54 1.20
C GLN A 214 -20.47 -5.54 1.44
N GLN A 215 -20.49 -6.20 2.58
CA GLN A 215 -21.59 -7.12 2.95
C GLN A 215 -22.94 -6.39 3.04
N ARG A 216 -22.97 -5.19 3.62
CA ARG A 216 -24.19 -4.37 3.68
C ARG A 216 -24.72 -3.98 2.31
N LEU A 217 -23.84 -3.62 1.36
CA LEU A 217 -24.22 -3.28 0.00
C LEU A 217 -24.79 -4.48 -0.76
N LEU A 218 -24.21 -5.67 -0.59
CA LEU A 218 -24.73 -6.91 -1.18
C LEU A 218 -26.10 -7.29 -0.64
N LEU A 219 -26.38 -7.06 0.64
CA LEU A 219 -27.68 -7.33 1.24
C LEU A 219 -28.74 -6.31 0.80
N ARG A 220 -28.35 -5.07 0.50
CA ARG A 220 -29.28 -4.01 0.03
C ARG A 220 -29.65 -4.14 -1.44
N ASN A 221 -28.75 -4.68 -2.28
CA ASN A 221 -28.97 -4.92 -3.72
C ASN A 221 -28.59 -6.38 -4.03
N PRO A 222 -29.45 -7.35 -3.72
CA PRO A 222 -29.22 -8.72 -4.15
C PRO A 222 -29.21 -8.75 -5.68
N ARG A 223 -28.07 -9.14 -6.28
CA ARG A 223 -27.98 -9.36 -7.73
C ARG A 223 -29.01 -10.43 -8.11
N PRO A 224 -29.83 -10.21 -9.14
CA PRO A 224 -30.70 -11.26 -9.64
C PRO A 224 -29.84 -12.46 -10.06
N ALA A 225 -30.23 -13.67 -9.63
CA ALA A 225 -29.49 -14.93 -9.81
C ALA A 225 -29.21 -15.31 -11.29
N ASN A 226 -29.69 -14.53 -12.26
CA ASN A 226 -29.64 -14.82 -13.69
C ASN A 226 -28.60 -14.02 -14.48
N ALA A 227 -27.66 -13.33 -13.83
CA ALA A 227 -26.60 -12.59 -14.51
C ALA A 227 -25.25 -13.33 -14.42
N VAL A 228 -25.19 -14.56 -14.86
CA VAL A 228 -23.95 -15.28 -15.19
C VAL A 228 -23.95 -15.43 -16.72
N PRO A 229 -22.98 -14.84 -17.42
CA PRO A 229 -22.77 -15.15 -18.84
C PRO A 229 -22.17 -16.53 -19.02
#